data_4b33fbde4754fc2ae5962d1b5c51e799
#
_entry.id   4b33fbde4754fc2ae5962d1b5c51e799
#
_cell.length_a   1.000
_cell.length_b   1.000
_cell.length_c   1.000
_cell.angle_alpha   90.00
_cell.angle_beta   90.00
_cell.angle_gamma   90.00
#
_symmetry.space_group_name_H-M   'P 1'
#
loop_
_entity.id
_entity.type
_entity.pdbx_description
1 polymer ?
#
loop_
_entity_poly.entity_id
_entity_poly.type
_entity_poly.pdbx_seq_one_letter_code
_entity_poly.pdbx_strand_id
1 'polypeptide(L)'
;MRILLYFITLFSVFIFSEYKNSDGKAINKSFKELMQWQRSKIEPNLSYIDISEDWKNYDLENHDNFIIWIGHSTFLIKRNGITIMTDPIFSDRASPFRNIGPKRLIPPALSLEDIPKIDFVTVSHNHYDHLDIQSLVKICLLYTSPSPRDLV
;
A
#
# COMPACT_ATOMS: atom_id res chain seq x y z
N MET A 1 27.18 -29.74 23.07
CA MET A 1 25.88 -29.86 23.68
C MET A 1 25.15 -28.53 23.99
N ARG A 2 25.82 -27.43 24.23
CA ARG A 2 25.17 -26.12 24.48
C ARG A 2 24.63 -25.40 23.24
N ILE A 3 25.22 -25.60 22.06
CA ILE A 3 24.79 -24.96 20.81
C ILE A 3 23.46 -25.55 20.28
N LEU A 4 23.22 -26.84 20.52
CA LEU A 4 21.99 -27.52 20.09
C LEU A 4 20.75 -27.05 20.89
N LEU A 5 20.94 -26.66 22.15
CA LEU A 5 19.86 -26.12 22.99
C LEU A 5 19.39 -24.74 22.51
N TYR A 6 20.31 -23.89 22.00
CA TYR A 6 19.94 -22.58 21.49
C TYR A 6 19.15 -22.65 20.18
N PHE A 7 19.38 -23.67 19.34
CA PHE A 7 18.60 -23.89 18.13
C PHE A 7 17.15 -24.33 18.43
N ILE A 8 16.96 -25.12 19.50
CA ILE A 8 15.62 -25.59 19.90
C ILE A 8 14.81 -24.45 20.53
N THR A 9 15.45 -23.54 21.27
CA THR A 9 14.74 -22.39 21.87
C THR A 9 14.40 -21.30 20.86
N LEU A 10 15.16 -21.14 19.77
CA LEU A 10 14.82 -20.24 18.67
C LEU A 10 13.65 -20.75 17.79
N PHE A 11 13.47 -22.08 17.74
CA PHE A 11 12.36 -22.68 16.97
C PHE A 11 11.02 -22.67 17.70
N SER A 12 11.02 -22.53 19.03
CA SER A 12 9.81 -22.55 19.84
C SER A 12 9.10 -21.18 19.98
N VAL A 13 9.60 -20.11 19.36
CA VAL A 13 8.98 -18.76 19.41
C VAL A 13 8.10 -18.46 18.18
N PHE A 14 8.01 -19.36 17.21
CA PHE A 14 6.96 -19.29 16.21
C PHE A 14 5.64 -19.78 16.84
N ILE A 15 5.04 -18.94 17.69
CA ILE A 15 3.63 -19.05 18.00
C ILE A 15 2.91 -18.70 16.70
N PHE A 16 2.49 -19.72 15.95
CA PHE A 16 1.56 -19.55 14.86
C PHE A 16 0.25 -19.04 15.46
N SER A 17 0.05 -17.72 15.46
CA SER A 17 -1.27 -17.17 15.71
C SER A 17 -2.13 -17.55 14.51
N GLU A 18 -2.99 -18.53 14.67
CA GLU A 18 -3.94 -18.94 13.67
C GLU A 18 -5.03 -17.87 13.58
N TYR A 19 -5.00 -17.07 12.51
CA TYR A 19 -6.08 -16.12 12.24
C TYR A 19 -7.33 -16.91 11.80
N LYS A 20 -8.44 -16.69 12.53
CA LYS A 20 -9.73 -17.31 12.23
C LYS A 20 -10.73 -16.24 11.81
N ASN A 21 -11.64 -16.62 10.93
CA ASN A 21 -12.81 -15.81 10.63
C ASN A 21 -13.69 -15.66 11.88
N SER A 22 -14.65 -14.73 11.86
CA SER A 22 -15.62 -14.53 12.95
C SER A 22 -16.47 -15.76 13.26
N ASP A 23 -16.58 -16.70 12.31
CA ASP A 23 -17.23 -18.01 12.48
C ASP A 23 -16.30 -19.09 13.09
N GLY A 24 -15.09 -18.72 13.48
CA GLY A 24 -14.10 -19.61 14.09
C GLY A 24 -13.35 -20.51 13.11
N LYS A 25 -13.61 -20.40 11.79
CA LYS A 25 -12.94 -21.24 10.79
C LYS A 25 -11.60 -20.64 10.38
N ALA A 26 -10.56 -21.47 10.35
CA ALA A 26 -9.26 -21.09 9.84
C ALA A 26 -9.32 -20.93 8.31
N ILE A 27 -8.62 -19.89 7.79
CA ILE A 27 -8.48 -19.68 6.33
C ILE A 27 -7.29 -20.51 5.87
N ASN A 28 -7.50 -21.80 5.62
CA ASN A 28 -6.47 -22.67 5.07
C ASN A 28 -6.75 -22.90 3.58
N LYS A 29 -6.13 -22.12 2.71
CA LYS A 29 -6.15 -22.38 1.27
C LYS A 29 -4.97 -23.30 0.91
N SER A 30 -5.26 -24.42 0.28
CA SER A 30 -4.24 -25.32 -0.22
C SER A 30 -3.51 -24.69 -1.43
N PHE A 31 -2.27 -25.10 -1.66
CA PHE A 31 -1.51 -24.69 -2.85
C PHE A 31 -2.26 -24.99 -4.16
N LYS A 32 -3.00 -26.10 -4.20
CA LYS A 32 -3.84 -26.47 -5.35
C LYS A 32 -4.94 -25.43 -5.62
N GLU A 33 -5.63 -24.95 -4.57
CA GLU A 33 -6.66 -23.91 -4.69
C GLU A 33 -6.06 -22.58 -5.14
N LEU A 34 -4.88 -22.23 -4.64
CA LEU A 34 -4.16 -21.04 -5.08
C LEU A 34 -3.80 -21.11 -6.57
N MET A 35 -3.31 -22.26 -7.05
CA MET A 35 -2.98 -22.49 -8.46
C MET A 35 -4.24 -22.49 -9.34
N GLN A 36 -5.34 -23.08 -8.88
CA GLN A 36 -6.62 -23.01 -9.59
C GLN A 36 -7.13 -21.57 -9.72
N TRP A 37 -7.09 -20.82 -8.63
CA TRP A 37 -7.46 -19.40 -8.64
C TRP A 37 -6.59 -18.60 -9.61
N GLN A 38 -5.28 -18.81 -9.64
CA GLN A 38 -4.40 -18.13 -10.60
C GLN A 38 -4.72 -18.47 -12.05
N ARG A 39 -5.10 -19.73 -12.35
CA ARG A 39 -5.47 -20.17 -13.71
C ARG A 39 -6.86 -19.71 -14.12
N SER A 40 -7.74 -19.45 -13.17
CA SER A 40 -9.12 -18.96 -13.41
C SER A 40 -9.21 -17.43 -13.50
N LYS A 41 -8.10 -16.71 -13.47
CA LYS A 41 -8.10 -15.25 -13.63
C LYS A 41 -8.68 -14.88 -14.98
N ILE A 42 -9.81 -14.19 -14.94
CA ILE A 42 -10.39 -13.52 -16.10
C ILE A 42 -9.65 -12.19 -16.23
N GLU A 43 -9.03 -11.94 -17.38
CA GLU A 43 -8.50 -10.62 -17.65
C GLU A 43 -9.67 -9.64 -17.74
N PRO A 44 -9.67 -8.57 -16.94
CA PRO A 44 -10.74 -7.60 -16.98
C PRO A 44 -10.78 -6.93 -18.36
N ASN A 45 -11.96 -6.80 -18.94
CA ASN A 45 -12.15 -5.95 -20.10
C ASN A 45 -11.98 -4.50 -19.63
N LEU A 46 -10.87 -3.88 -20.01
CA LEU A 46 -10.55 -2.52 -19.61
C LEU A 46 -11.46 -1.54 -20.35
N SER A 47 -12.58 -1.19 -19.76
CA SER A 47 -13.34 -0.01 -20.14
C SER A 47 -12.88 1.15 -19.24
N TYR A 48 -12.21 2.11 -19.83
CA TYR A 48 -11.82 3.33 -19.09
C TYR A 48 -13.06 4.22 -18.94
N ILE A 49 -13.33 4.60 -17.70
CA ILE A 49 -14.24 5.70 -17.41
C ILE A 49 -13.41 6.96 -17.62
N ASP A 50 -13.88 7.90 -18.44
CA ASP A 50 -13.27 9.21 -18.53
C ASP A 50 -13.30 9.87 -17.17
N ILE A 51 -12.11 10.05 -16.60
CA ILE A 51 -11.95 10.71 -15.31
C ILE A 51 -11.92 12.21 -15.61
N SER A 52 -12.83 12.97 -14.98
CA SER A 52 -12.74 14.43 -15.03
C SER A 52 -11.37 14.87 -14.51
N GLU A 53 -10.68 15.70 -15.30
CA GLU A 53 -9.42 16.33 -14.89
C GLU A 53 -9.63 17.69 -14.23
N ASP A 54 -10.86 18.04 -13.89
CA ASP A 54 -11.22 19.34 -13.29
C ASP A 54 -10.43 19.63 -12.00
N TRP A 55 -10.02 18.58 -11.28
CA TRP A 55 -9.20 18.70 -10.08
C TRP A 55 -7.85 19.39 -10.35
N LYS A 56 -7.31 19.32 -11.57
CA LYS A 56 -6.05 20.00 -11.95
C LYS A 56 -6.14 21.53 -11.86
N ASN A 57 -7.37 22.05 -11.89
CA ASN A 57 -7.64 23.47 -11.74
C ASN A 57 -7.80 23.89 -10.27
N TYR A 58 -7.83 22.94 -9.33
CA TYR A 58 -7.92 23.24 -7.90
C TYR A 58 -6.53 23.49 -7.32
N ASP A 59 -6.39 24.56 -6.60
CA ASP A 59 -5.22 24.84 -5.78
C ASP A 59 -5.27 23.97 -4.51
N LEU A 60 -4.72 22.75 -4.60
CA LEU A 60 -4.74 21.80 -3.51
C LEU A 60 -4.00 22.28 -2.25
N GLU A 61 -3.04 23.20 -2.40
CA GLU A 61 -2.32 23.79 -1.27
C GLU A 61 -3.25 24.69 -0.43
N ASN A 62 -4.06 25.52 -1.09
CA ASN A 62 -4.89 26.53 -0.44
C ASN A 62 -6.32 26.07 -0.15
N HIS A 63 -6.76 24.92 -0.67
CA HIS A 63 -8.06 24.36 -0.28
C HIS A 63 -8.01 23.67 1.07
N ASP A 64 -8.94 24.04 1.96
CA ASP A 64 -8.98 23.53 3.34
C ASP A 64 -9.58 22.13 3.48
N ASN A 65 -10.47 21.74 2.57
CA ASN A 65 -11.21 20.48 2.68
C ASN A 65 -11.40 19.84 1.32
N PHE A 66 -10.86 18.64 1.13
CA PHE A 66 -11.11 17.81 -0.05
C PHE A 66 -10.86 16.33 0.25
N ILE A 67 -11.39 15.48 -0.60
CA ILE A 67 -11.07 14.05 -0.70
C ILE A 67 -10.84 13.73 -2.17
N ILE A 68 -9.66 13.21 -2.49
CA ILE A 68 -9.31 12.75 -3.83
C ILE A 68 -9.01 11.26 -3.77
N TRP A 69 -9.68 10.48 -4.60
CA TRP A 69 -9.34 9.09 -4.82
C TRP A 69 -8.23 8.99 -5.86
N ILE A 70 -7.03 8.59 -5.44
CA ILE A 70 -5.87 8.46 -6.33
C ILE A 70 -5.89 7.15 -7.10
N GLY A 71 -6.46 6.12 -6.49
CA GLY A 71 -6.63 4.80 -7.08
C GLY A 71 -6.45 3.68 -6.04
N HIS A 72 -7.07 2.53 -6.29
CA HIS A 72 -7.13 1.40 -5.35
C HIS A 72 -7.57 1.86 -3.96
N SER A 73 -6.77 1.69 -2.94
CA SER A 73 -7.04 2.13 -1.55
C SER A 73 -6.38 3.47 -1.19
N THR A 74 -5.77 4.13 -2.18
CA THR A 74 -5.07 5.39 -1.96
C THR A 74 -6.03 6.57 -2.08
N PHE A 75 -6.21 7.27 -0.97
CA PHE A 75 -6.94 8.53 -0.90
C PHE A 75 -6.03 9.63 -0.37
N LEU A 76 -6.19 10.83 -0.92
CA LEU A 76 -5.65 12.06 -0.37
C LEU A 76 -6.79 12.84 0.25
N ILE A 77 -6.70 13.09 1.55
CA ILE A 77 -7.75 13.73 2.35
C ILE A 77 -7.14 14.95 3.02
N LYS A 78 -7.72 16.11 2.79
CA LYS A 78 -7.37 17.32 3.55
C LYS A 78 -8.58 17.83 4.31
N ARG A 79 -8.38 18.13 5.58
CA ARG A 79 -9.41 18.72 6.45
C ARG A 79 -8.77 19.63 7.49
N ASN A 80 -9.27 20.86 7.57
CA ASN A 80 -8.81 21.86 8.54
C ASN A 80 -7.28 22.01 8.55
N GLY A 81 -6.67 22.08 7.38
CA GLY A 81 -5.22 22.24 7.21
C GLY A 81 -4.39 20.96 7.44
N ILE A 82 -5.00 19.83 7.77
CA ILE A 82 -4.31 18.54 7.94
C ILE A 82 -4.52 17.70 6.70
N THR A 83 -3.43 17.23 6.11
CA THR A 83 -3.42 16.37 4.91
C THR A 83 -3.00 14.95 5.27
N ILE A 84 -3.85 13.99 4.94
CA ILE A 84 -3.65 12.57 5.22
C ILE A 84 -3.67 11.79 3.90
N MET A 85 -2.74 10.86 3.74
CA MET A 85 -2.77 9.88 2.66
C MET A 85 -2.96 8.49 3.21
N THR A 86 -3.88 7.71 2.60
CA THR A 86 -4.12 6.31 2.97
C THR A 86 -3.46 5.39 1.98
N ASP A 87 -2.88 4.28 2.47
CA ASP A 87 -2.35 3.16 1.68
C ASP A 87 -1.67 3.61 0.37
N PRO A 88 -0.59 4.40 0.43
CA PRO A 88 0.00 5.01 -0.76
C PRO A 88 0.63 3.95 -1.67
N ILE A 89 0.02 3.75 -2.83
CA ILE A 89 0.55 2.89 -3.89
C ILE A 89 0.65 3.66 -5.20
N PHE A 90 1.88 3.93 -5.66
CA PHE A 90 2.20 4.60 -6.93
C PHE A 90 3.02 3.71 -7.86
N SER A 91 3.47 2.55 -7.37
CA SER A 91 4.18 1.56 -8.19
C SER A 91 3.28 0.96 -9.26
N ASP A 92 3.88 0.57 -10.39
CA ASP A 92 3.17 -0.10 -11.49
C ASP A 92 2.67 -1.50 -11.13
N ARG A 93 3.21 -2.09 -10.06
CA ARG A 93 2.83 -3.44 -9.62
C ARG A 93 2.72 -3.53 -8.11
N ALA A 94 1.71 -4.24 -7.66
CA ALA A 94 1.55 -4.64 -6.26
C ALA A 94 2.49 -5.82 -5.95
N SER A 95 3.79 -5.55 -5.83
CA SER A 95 4.82 -6.58 -5.66
C SER A 95 6.14 -5.98 -5.17
N PRO A 96 6.94 -6.73 -4.40
CA PRO A 96 8.31 -6.32 -4.08
C PRO A 96 9.24 -6.36 -5.30
N PHE A 97 8.81 -7.00 -6.40
CA PHE A 97 9.60 -7.15 -7.63
C PHE A 97 9.03 -6.30 -8.75
N ARG A 98 9.89 -5.58 -9.47
CA ARG A 98 9.50 -4.66 -10.55
C ARG A 98 8.74 -5.33 -11.70
N ASN A 99 9.07 -6.58 -12.03
CA ASN A 99 8.57 -7.26 -13.23
C ASN A 99 7.57 -8.39 -12.92
N ILE A 100 7.31 -8.68 -11.66
CA ILE A 100 6.47 -9.80 -11.22
C ILE A 100 5.34 -9.26 -10.35
N GLY A 101 4.16 -9.86 -10.44
CA GLY A 101 2.98 -9.52 -9.65
C GLY A 101 1.92 -8.74 -10.40
N PRO A 102 0.78 -8.50 -9.77
CA PRO A 102 -0.35 -7.79 -10.39
C PRO A 102 0.07 -6.41 -10.89
N LYS A 103 -0.25 -6.11 -12.14
CA LYS A 103 0.03 -4.83 -12.76
C LYS A 103 -1.10 -3.85 -12.46
N ARG A 104 -0.77 -2.59 -12.25
CA ARG A 104 -1.72 -1.49 -12.21
C ARG A 104 -2.42 -1.37 -13.56
N LEU A 105 -3.74 -1.29 -13.55
CA LEU A 105 -4.56 -1.18 -14.76
C LEU A 105 -4.95 0.28 -15.05
N ILE A 106 -5.11 1.09 -14.01
CA ILE A 106 -5.52 2.49 -14.10
C ILE A 106 -4.38 3.35 -13.51
N PRO A 107 -3.89 4.38 -14.21
CA PRO A 107 -2.86 5.25 -13.66
C PRO A 107 -3.37 5.96 -12.40
N PRO A 108 -2.47 6.41 -11.50
CA PRO A 108 -2.86 7.24 -10.38
C PRO A 108 -3.52 8.54 -10.89
N ALA A 109 -4.57 9.00 -10.22
CA ALA A 109 -5.24 10.25 -10.57
C ALA A 109 -4.33 11.48 -10.37
N LEU A 110 -3.39 11.40 -9.42
CA LEU A 110 -2.36 12.41 -9.14
C LEU A 110 -0.98 11.77 -9.25
N SER A 111 -0.01 12.50 -9.77
CA SER A 111 1.40 12.12 -9.65
C SER A 111 1.92 12.48 -8.24
N LEU A 112 3.05 11.91 -7.83
CA LEU A 112 3.65 12.25 -6.53
C LEU A 112 4.10 13.71 -6.48
N GLU A 113 4.45 14.28 -7.61
CA GLU A 113 4.90 15.66 -7.78
C GLU A 113 3.77 16.68 -7.62
N ASP A 114 2.52 16.26 -7.89
CA ASP A 114 1.32 17.10 -7.79
C ASP A 114 0.66 17.06 -6.41
N ILE A 115 1.18 16.23 -5.50
CA ILE A 115 0.59 16.04 -4.17
C ILE A 115 1.05 17.17 -3.25
N PRO A 116 0.13 17.86 -2.54
CA PRO A 116 0.46 18.85 -1.54
C PRO A 116 1.19 18.21 -0.36
N LYS A 117 1.75 19.02 0.53
CA LYS A 117 2.41 18.52 1.74
C LYS A 117 1.52 17.58 2.53
N ILE A 118 2.04 16.39 2.82
CA ILE A 118 1.36 15.37 3.62
C ILE A 118 1.82 15.49 5.08
N ASP A 119 0.86 15.51 6.01
CA ASP A 119 1.13 15.50 7.44
C ASP A 119 1.17 14.08 8.00
N PHE A 120 0.30 13.19 7.50
CA PHE A 120 0.19 11.81 7.96
C PHE A 120 0.00 10.84 6.80
N VAL A 121 0.67 9.71 6.88
CA VAL A 121 0.43 8.53 6.03
C VAL A 121 -0.10 7.41 6.92
N THR A 122 -1.19 6.77 6.48
CA THR A 122 -1.73 5.59 7.14
C THR A 122 -1.62 4.38 6.23
N VAL A 123 -1.25 3.23 6.79
CA VAL A 123 -1.20 1.95 6.08
C VAL A 123 -2.10 0.98 6.82
N SER A 124 -3.10 0.44 6.14
CA SER A 124 -4.11 -0.44 6.72
C SER A 124 -3.54 -1.82 7.07
N HIS A 125 -2.72 -2.38 6.21
CA HIS A 125 -2.07 -3.67 6.40
C HIS A 125 -0.88 -3.87 5.45
N ASN A 126 -0.18 -4.98 5.58
CA ASN A 126 1.11 -5.24 4.92
C ASN A 126 1.03 -5.98 3.57
N HIS A 127 -0.11 -6.01 2.90
CA HIS A 127 -0.15 -6.48 1.52
C HIS A 127 0.48 -5.46 0.57
N TYR A 128 1.07 -5.94 -0.53
CA TYR A 128 1.83 -5.09 -1.45
C TYR A 128 0.99 -4.07 -2.23
N ASP A 129 -0.32 -4.23 -2.26
CA ASP A 129 -1.29 -3.28 -2.83
C ASP A 129 -1.77 -2.23 -1.81
N HIS A 130 -1.26 -2.29 -0.57
CA HIS A 130 -1.50 -1.30 0.50
C HIS A 130 -0.19 -0.76 1.07
N LEU A 131 0.82 -1.62 1.26
CA LEU A 131 2.15 -1.26 1.73
C LEU A 131 3.14 -1.27 0.56
N ASP A 132 3.20 -0.19 -0.19
CA ASP A 132 4.19 0.05 -1.25
C ASP A 132 5.40 0.80 -0.68
N ILE A 133 6.44 0.06 -0.34
CA ILE A 133 7.67 0.60 0.25
C ILE A 133 8.32 1.66 -0.66
N GLN A 134 8.27 1.47 -1.99
CA GLN A 134 8.88 2.43 -2.92
C GLN A 134 8.14 3.77 -2.90
N SER A 135 6.82 3.74 -2.83
CA SER A 135 5.99 4.95 -2.70
C SER A 135 6.21 5.63 -1.36
N LEU A 136 6.25 4.88 -0.26
CA LEU A 136 6.52 5.42 1.07
C LEU A 136 7.89 6.10 1.16
N VAL A 137 8.94 5.47 0.64
CA VAL A 137 10.29 6.07 0.61
C VAL A 137 10.29 7.38 -0.17
N LYS A 138 9.65 7.43 -1.34
CA LYS A 138 9.55 8.66 -2.13
C LYS A 138 8.81 9.76 -1.37
N ILE A 139 7.67 9.43 -0.74
CA ILE A 139 6.90 10.38 0.07
C ILE A 139 7.75 10.89 1.24
N CYS A 140 8.44 10.00 1.95
CA CYS A 140 9.33 10.40 3.04
C CYS A 140 10.45 11.34 2.55
N LEU A 141 11.07 11.04 1.42
CA LEU A 141 12.14 11.90 0.87
C LEU A 141 11.64 13.27 0.42
N LEU A 142 10.39 13.36 -0.05
CA LEU A 142 9.80 14.63 -0.47
C LEU A 142 9.44 15.54 0.72
N TYR A 143 9.03 14.97 1.85
CA TYR A 143 8.40 15.73 2.93
C TYR A 143 9.13 15.67 4.27
N THR A 144 10.19 14.87 4.41
CA THR A 144 11.00 14.86 5.64
C THR A 144 12.29 15.63 5.46
N SER A 145 12.50 16.64 6.31
CA SER A 145 13.86 17.09 6.61
C SER A 145 14.63 15.90 7.20
N PRO A 146 15.92 15.72 6.88
CA PRO A 146 16.70 14.63 7.46
C PRO A 146 16.61 14.70 8.99
N SER A 147 16.19 13.57 9.58
CA SER A 147 16.15 13.44 11.04
C SER A 147 17.57 13.61 11.59
N PRO A 148 17.75 14.21 12.76
CA PRO A 148 19.06 14.23 13.41
C PRO A 148 19.70 12.85 13.60
N ARG A 149 18.91 11.76 13.49
CA ARG A 149 19.40 10.37 13.53
C ARG A 149 19.99 9.90 12.20
N ASP A 150 19.68 10.58 11.11
CA ASP A 150 20.15 10.22 9.76
C ASP A 150 21.48 10.92 9.42
N LEU A 151 22.02 11.71 10.36
CA LEU A 151 23.26 12.47 10.24
C LEU A 151 24.44 11.81 10.97
N VAL A 152 24.33 10.54 11.39
CA VAL A 152 25.40 9.79 12.10
C VAL A 152 26.01 8.74 11.19
#